data_d8e06f4cd0f86243d9838210e32f0b35
#
_entry.id   d8e06f4cd0f86243d9838210e32f0b35
#
_cell.length_a   1.000
_cell.length_b   1.000
_cell.length_c   1.000
_cell.angle_alpha   90.00
_cell.angle_beta   90.00
_cell.angle_gamma   90.00
#
_symmetry.space_group_name_H-M   'P 1'
#
loop_
_entity.id
_entity.type
_entity.pdbx_description
1 polymer ?
#
loop_
_entity_poly.entity_id
_entity_poly.type
_entity_poly.pdbx_seq_one_letter_code
_entity_poly.pdbx_strand_id
1 'polypeptide(L)'
;MLRHVKWTLSLAGIAVALLAVATAARAQTPEGTVITNTATATYTDANGNAYAPVSGSVSVTVGFKAGVTVTANTPSPSAASPSTADTMTFTIGNVGNGVDSMTISDAISVPGVITVTGYRYGVTTYATLVALNTALSSAAIAQGGSIVIKVVFNVASGKGGVTTVYTLTSTSRRTPATSANASSTITPITLYGVAVTPDGGQNVQRLPGNGYSFTFAVQNNGNGNDNFDLIATSPGSPVITIVSVNGVAGDSARISLAAAASQNIVVVYNVANVAGGSTDTLTLLGRSVGQPATNDQGFMDLTVIKPNLTLAKAAYLDDGVTPVASGVVPGQIIRFRFTVTNGGATSASTVQVTDALPAQVTYVSTSSSTGWTVSVVGQNVTANYTGTGGVLAASASATFELRVSIN
;
A
#
# COMPACT_ATOMS: atom_id res chain seq x y z
N MET A 1 50.87 6.97 85.10
CA MET A 1 51.74 6.16 84.25
C MET A 1 50.85 5.26 83.34
N LEU A 2 50.49 5.70 82.20
CA LEU A 2 49.74 4.87 81.27
C LEU A 2 50.69 4.47 80.12
N ARG A 3 50.86 3.17 79.98
CA ARG A 3 51.59 2.58 78.86
C ARG A 3 50.65 2.44 77.69
N HIS A 4 51.00 3.12 76.56
CA HIS A 4 50.36 2.90 75.30
C HIS A 4 50.81 1.60 74.66
N VAL A 5 49.90 0.64 74.46
CA VAL A 5 50.15 -0.54 73.65
C VAL A 5 49.74 -0.16 72.22
N LYS A 6 50.72 -0.05 71.32
CA LYS A 6 50.46 0.09 69.87
C LYS A 6 50.12 -1.27 69.28
N TRP A 7 48.93 -1.43 68.84
CA TRP A 7 48.55 -2.56 68.01
C TRP A 7 48.88 -2.23 66.55
N THR A 8 49.86 -2.90 65.98
CA THR A 8 50.10 -2.92 64.53
C THR A 8 49.18 -3.98 63.90
N LEU A 9 48.15 -3.53 63.27
CA LEU A 9 47.39 -4.42 62.38
C LEU A 9 48.23 -4.72 61.13
N SER A 10 48.75 -5.92 61.05
CA SER A 10 49.24 -6.49 59.79
C SER A 10 48.10 -6.76 58.85
N LEU A 11 47.99 -5.96 57.80
CA LEU A 11 47.07 -6.32 56.66
C LEU A 11 47.72 -7.49 55.92
N ALA A 12 47.36 -8.70 56.32
CA ALA A 12 47.56 -9.85 55.45
C ALA A 12 46.56 -9.71 54.29
N GLY A 13 47.06 -9.32 53.12
CA GLY A 13 46.30 -9.26 51.87
C GLY A 13 45.72 -10.62 51.53
N ILE A 14 44.43 -10.78 51.66
CA ILE A 14 43.68 -11.89 51.04
C ILE A 14 43.64 -11.59 49.56
N ALA A 15 44.62 -12.08 48.81
CA ALA A 15 44.53 -12.23 47.37
C ALA A 15 43.49 -13.31 47.12
N VAL A 16 42.20 -12.92 46.92
CA VAL A 16 41.20 -13.76 46.31
C VAL A 16 41.62 -13.94 44.87
N ALA A 17 42.38 -14.96 44.59
CA ALA A 17 42.56 -15.47 43.25
C ALA A 17 41.16 -15.89 42.76
N LEU A 18 40.47 -15.03 41.97
CA LEU A 18 39.38 -15.47 41.11
C LEU A 18 40.01 -16.47 40.13
N LEU A 19 39.99 -17.74 40.50
CA LEU A 19 40.09 -18.80 39.51
C LEU A 19 38.83 -18.66 38.63
N ALA A 20 39.00 -17.93 37.53
CA ALA A 20 38.13 -18.12 36.37
C ALA A 20 38.31 -19.60 36.01
N VAL A 21 37.39 -20.42 36.47
CA VAL A 21 37.18 -21.76 35.90
C VAL A 21 36.67 -21.50 34.50
N ALA A 22 37.60 -21.18 33.56
CA ALA A 22 37.42 -21.50 32.19
C ALA A 22 37.10 -23.00 32.21
N THR A 23 35.85 -23.35 32.02
CA THR A 23 35.49 -24.69 31.61
C THR A 23 36.20 -24.88 30.28
N ALA A 24 37.46 -25.25 30.33
CA ALA A 24 38.17 -25.79 29.18
C ALA A 24 37.24 -26.88 28.70
N ALA A 25 36.63 -26.66 27.51
CA ALA A 25 35.92 -27.71 26.83
C ALA A 25 36.92 -28.86 26.73
N ARG A 26 36.79 -29.86 27.64
CA ARG A 26 37.68 -31.00 27.61
C ARG A 26 37.42 -31.65 26.26
N ALA A 27 38.44 -31.60 25.38
CA ALA A 27 38.38 -32.33 24.15
C ALA A 27 37.98 -33.76 24.51
N GLN A 28 36.89 -34.24 23.93
CA GLN A 28 36.46 -35.60 24.20
C GLN A 28 37.57 -36.55 23.79
N THR A 29 37.79 -37.61 24.59
CA THR A 29 38.76 -38.63 24.24
C THR A 29 38.43 -39.17 22.84
N PRO A 30 39.39 -39.16 21.89
CA PRO A 30 39.11 -39.57 20.51
C PRO A 30 38.63 -41.02 20.43
N GLU A 31 37.75 -41.27 19.49
CA GLU A 31 37.33 -42.62 19.12
C GLU A 31 38.56 -43.48 18.80
N GLY A 32 38.55 -44.72 19.20
CA GLY A 32 39.67 -45.67 19.01
C GLY A 32 40.81 -45.58 20.01
N THR A 33 40.76 -44.55 20.91
CA THR A 33 41.75 -44.48 22.03
C THR A 33 41.66 -45.72 22.87
N VAL A 34 42.77 -46.42 23.08
CA VAL A 34 42.88 -47.54 24.00
C VAL A 34 43.29 -47.00 25.37
N ILE A 35 42.42 -47.20 26.35
CA ILE A 35 42.67 -46.87 27.75
C ILE A 35 43.10 -48.18 28.45
N THR A 36 44.36 -48.28 28.82
CA THR A 36 44.88 -49.45 29.54
C THR A 36 45.06 -49.09 31.02
N ASN A 37 44.49 -49.85 31.90
CA ASN A 37 44.69 -49.74 33.32
C ASN A 37 45.46 -50.96 33.80
N THR A 38 46.59 -50.73 34.50
CA THR A 38 47.46 -51.80 35.02
C THR A 38 47.51 -51.67 36.54
N ALA A 39 47.17 -52.76 37.23
CA ALA A 39 47.31 -52.89 38.66
C ALA A 39 48.49 -53.78 38.98
N THR A 40 49.27 -53.40 39.97
CA THR A 40 50.44 -54.20 40.39
C THR A 40 50.32 -54.51 41.87
N ALA A 41 50.47 -55.78 42.22
CA ALA A 41 50.51 -56.21 43.62
C ALA A 41 51.93 -56.59 44.00
N THR A 42 52.39 -56.11 45.10
CA THR A 42 53.66 -56.48 45.76
C THR A 42 53.35 -57.31 46.99
N TYR A 43 54.16 -58.31 47.26
CA TYR A 43 53.94 -59.19 48.43
C TYR A 43 55.26 -59.68 48.98
N THR A 44 55.23 -60.08 50.26
CA THR A 44 56.30 -60.73 50.99
C THR A 44 55.80 -62.07 51.58
N ASP A 45 56.72 -63.03 51.90
CA ASP A 45 56.38 -64.18 52.70
C ASP A 45 56.35 -63.83 54.22
N ALA A 46 56.03 -64.86 55.07
CA ALA A 46 56.01 -64.65 56.52
C ALA A 46 57.35 -64.36 57.18
N ASN A 47 58.47 -64.52 56.48
CA ASN A 47 59.81 -64.18 56.88
C ASN A 47 60.27 -62.83 56.40
N GLY A 48 59.40 -62.05 55.67
CA GLY A 48 59.74 -60.69 55.14
C GLY A 48 60.49 -60.72 53.82
N ASN A 49 60.65 -61.86 53.13
CA ASN A 49 61.31 -61.88 51.83
C ASN A 49 60.33 -61.32 50.75
N ALA A 50 60.80 -60.33 50.02
CA ALA A 50 60.03 -59.69 48.96
C ALA A 50 60.08 -60.56 47.68
N TYR A 51 58.94 -60.68 47.02
CA TYR A 51 58.80 -61.37 45.72
C TYR A 51 58.62 -60.37 44.61
N ALA A 52 58.86 -60.81 43.37
CA ALA A 52 58.65 -59.99 42.17
C ALA A 52 57.19 -59.52 42.10
N PRO A 53 56.92 -58.22 41.82
CA PRO A 53 55.55 -57.73 41.66
C PRO A 53 54.80 -58.50 40.57
N VAL A 54 53.51 -58.77 40.78
CA VAL A 54 52.59 -59.31 39.75
C VAL A 54 51.65 -58.24 39.28
N SER A 55 51.49 -58.13 37.96
CA SER A 55 50.66 -57.11 37.33
C SER A 55 49.55 -57.76 36.51
N GLY A 56 48.34 -57.19 36.59
CA GLY A 56 47.24 -57.48 35.72
C GLY A 56 46.80 -56.18 34.98
N SER A 57 46.51 -56.28 33.71
CA SER A 57 46.03 -55.13 32.93
C SER A 57 44.73 -55.43 32.22
N VAL A 58 43.88 -54.35 32.05
CA VAL A 58 42.67 -54.38 31.26
C VAL A 58 42.70 -53.17 30.30
N SER A 59 42.28 -53.39 29.09
CA SER A 59 42.17 -52.34 28.06
C SER A 59 40.75 -52.18 27.59
N VAL A 60 40.29 -50.91 27.46
CA VAL A 60 38.97 -50.51 26.93
C VAL A 60 39.20 -49.56 25.77
N THR A 61 38.55 -49.81 24.67
CA THR A 61 38.60 -48.89 23.49
C THR A 61 37.48 -47.92 23.55
N VAL A 62 37.76 -46.62 23.40
CA VAL A 62 36.74 -45.56 23.35
C VAL A 62 35.90 -45.67 22.09
N GLY A 63 34.59 -45.82 22.26
CA GLY A 63 33.64 -45.87 21.15
C GLY A 63 33.35 -44.47 20.55
N PHE A 64 32.66 -44.46 19.41
CA PHE A 64 32.20 -43.27 18.76
C PHE A 64 31.04 -42.61 19.55
N LYS A 65 31.13 -41.28 19.69
CA LYS A 65 30.05 -40.42 20.19
C LYS A 65 29.86 -39.25 19.25
N ALA A 66 28.69 -39.16 18.58
CA ALA A 66 28.34 -38.04 17.71
C ALA A 66 28.17 -36.74 18.50
N GLY A 67 28.45 -35.65 17.85
CA GLY A 67 28.15 -34.31 18.32
C GLY A 67 28.04 -33.35 17.12
N VAL A 68 26.93 -32.63 17.03
CA VAL A 68 26.64 -31.71 15.92
C VAL A 68 26.32 -30.33 16.48
N THR A 69 26.83 -29.30 15.85
CA THR A 69 26.43 -27.90 16.07
C THR A 69 26.08 -27.25 14.75
N VAL A 70 25.12 -26.32 14.77
CA VAL A 70 24.80 -25.47 13.65
C VAL A 70 24.73 -24.04 14.13
N THR A 71 25.37 -23.12 13.40
CA THR A 71 25.32 -21.68 13.71
C THR A 71 24.92 -20.92 12.45
N ALA A 72 23.93 -20.05 12.55
CA ALA A 72 23.56 -19.13 11.50
C ALA A 72 24.53 -17.93 11.52
N ASN A 73 25.41 -17.83 10.55
CA ASN A 73 26.37 -16.72 10.46
C ASN A 73 25.73 -15.44 9.90
N THR A 74 24.59 -15.57 9.23
CA THR A 74 23.71 -14.50 8.76
C THR A 74 22.31 -14.70 9.35
N PRO A 75 22.11 -14.38 10.64
CA PRO A 75 20.84 -14.64 11.32
C PRO A 75 19.67 -13.78 10.78
N SER A 76 19.98 -12.63 10.16
CA SER A 76 19.00 -11.70 9.59
C SER A 76 19.54 -11.08 8.29
N PRO A 77 19.57 -11.84 7.18
CA PRO A 77 20.02 -11.29 5.90
C PRO A 77 19.07 -10.20 5.41
N SER A 78 19.64 -9.09 4.93
CA SER A 78 18.88 -8.04 4.25
C SER A 78 18.55 -8.50 2.84
N ALA A 79 17.31 -8.30 2.41
CA ALA A 79 16.84 -8.64 1.08
C ALA A 79 15.80 -7.62 0.59
N ALA A 80 15.74 -7.37 -0.72
CA ALA A 80 14.67 -6.61 -1.34
C ALA A 80 13.49 -7.53 -1.70
N SER A 81 12.37 -6.94 -2.14
CA SER A 81 11.25 -7.69 -2.73
C SER A 81 10.82 -6.99 -4.04
N PRO A 82 11.06 -7.61 -5.21
CA PRO A 82 11.76 -8.88 -5.42
C PRO A 82 13.27 -8.75 -5.30
N SER A 83 13.95 -9.90 -5.10
CA SER A 83 15.40 -10.01 -5.26
C SER A 83 15.80 -11.40 -5.77
N THR A 84 17.03 -11.53 -6.28
CA THR A 84 17.56 -12.79 -6.79
C THR A 84 18.98 -13.03 -6.28
N ALA A 85 19.29 -14.31 -6.06
CA ALA A 85 20.62 -14.77 -5.65
C ALA A 85 21.12 -14.19 -4.32
N ASP A 86 20.20 -13.83 -3.41
CA ASP A 86 20.54 -13.50 -2.02
C ASP A 86 21.11 -14.73 -1.32
N THR A 87 21.85 -14.50 -0.25
CA THR A 87 22.54 -15.61 0.42
C THR A 87 22.44 -15.52 1.93
N MET A 88 22.36 -16.69 2.57
CA MET A 88 22.56 -16.86 4.01
C MET A 88 23.57 -17.99 4.26
N THR A 89 24.31 -17.90 5.36
CA THR A 89 25.44 -18.78 5.60
C THR A 89 25.29 -19.45 6.95
N PHE A 90 25.57 -20.76 6.98
CA PHE A 90 25.55 -21.59 8.19
C PHE A 90 26.89 -22.30 8.36
N THR A 91 27.38 -22.36 9.59
CA THR A 91 28.52 -23.18 9.96
C THR A 91 28.04 -24.43 10.68
N ILE A 92 28.46 -25.59 10.23
CA ILE A 92 28.15 -26.89 10.81
C ILE A 92 29.42 -27.45 11.43
N GLY A 93 29.41 -27.71 12.72
CA GLY A 93 30.55 -28.24 13.46
C GLY A 93 30.34 -29.68 13.89
N ASN A 94 31.41 -30.48 13.79
CA ASN A 94 31.49 -31.79 14.42
C ASN A 94 32.15 -31.65 15.80
N VAL A 95 31.33 -31.67 16.85
CA VAL A 95 31.76 -31.64 18.26
C VAL A 95 31.77 -33.03 18.89
N GLY A 96 31.63 -34.09 18.09
CA GLY A 96 31.79 -35.47 18.50
C GLY A 96 33.24 -35.84 18.78
N ASN A 97 33.52 -37.12 19.15
CA ASN A 97 34.87 -37.59 19.46
C ASN A 97 35.56 -38.33 18.30
N GLY A 98 34.98 -38.35 17.12
CA GLY A 98 35.55 -39.01 15.95
C GLY A 98 35.14 -38.33 14.65
N VAL A 99 35.67 -38.79 13.54
CA VAL A 99 35.30 -38.32 12.20
C VAL A 99 33.84 -38.66 11.90
N ASP A 100 33.11 -37.70 11.37
CA ASP A 100 31.72 -37.90 10.94
C ASP A 100 31.43 -37.16 9.64
N SER A 101 30.34 -37.50 8.99
CA SER A 101 29.75 -36.76 7.90
C SER A 101 28.30 -36.42 8.19
N MET A 102 27.78 -35.36 7.57
CA MET A 102 26.47 -34.80 7.93
C MET A 102 25.44 -34.98 6.81
N THR A 103 24.18 -35.06 7.22
CA THR A 103 23.02 -34.90 6.33
C THR A 103 22.31 -33.62 6.67
N ILE A 104 21.91 -32.85 5.66
CA ILE A 104 21.22 -31.56 5.82
C ILE A 104 19.74 -31.74 5.45
N SER A 105 18.85 -31.10 6.22
CA SER A 105 17.47 -30.81 5.87
C SER A 105 17.17 -29.34 6.15
N ASP A 106 16.14 -28.81 5.50
CA ASP A 106 15.72 -27.43 5.69
C ASP A 106 14.21 -27.28 5.76
N ALA A 107 13.77 -26.13 6.32
CA ALA A 107 12.38 -25.76 6.42
C ALA A 107 12.20 -24.24 6.28
N ILE A 108 11.08 -23.82 5.71
CA ILE A 108 10.67 -22.42 5.56
C ILE A 108 9.34 -22.23 6.27
N SER A 109 9.26 -21.30 7.23
CA SER A 109 8.07 -21.08 8.07
C SER A 109 6.89 -20.50 7.32
N VAL A 110 7.14 -19.59 6.35
CA VAL A 110 6.12 -18.95 5.50
C VAL A 110 6.48 -19.21 4.04
N PRO A 111 5.82 -20.18 3.39
CA PRO A 111 6.04 -20.48 1.98
C PRO A 111 5.73 -19.30 1.06
N GLY A 112 6.44 -19.19 -0.05
CA GLY A 112 6.20 -18.18 -1.08
C GLY A 112 6.74 -16.77 -0.76
N VAL A 113 7.46 -16.58 0.36
CA VAL A 113 8.25 -15.37 0.61
C VAL A 113 9.61 -15.51 -0.05
N ILE A 114 10.28 -16.62 0.22
CA ILE A 114 11.57 -16.99 -0.41
C ILE A 114 11.45 -18.31 -1.15
N THR A 115 12.33 -18.50 -2.13
CA THR A 115 12.55 -19.76 -2.84
C THR A 115 14.05 -20.04 -2.82
N VAL A 116 14.45 -21.18 -2.23
CA VAL A 116 15.83 -21.63 -2.28
C VAL A 116 16.15 -22.10 -3.71
N THR A 117 17.20 -21.54 -4.29
CA THR A 117 17.63 -21.84 -5.66
C THR A 117 18.92 -22.65 -5.73
N GLY A 118 19.60 -22.82 -4.59
CA GLY A 118 20.80 -23.66 -4.52
C GLY A 118 21.53 -23.56 -3.20
N TYR A 119 22.54 -24.41 -3.11
CA TYR A 119 23.41 -24.52 -1.92
C TYR A 119 24.88 -24.52 -2.40
N ARG A 120 25.72 -23.81 -1.66
CA ARG A 120 27.17 -23.83 -1.92
C ARG A 120 27.91 -24.53 -0.79
N TYR A 121 28.73 -25.48 -1.16
CA TYR A 121 29.74 -26.12 -0.30
C TYR A 121 31.10 -26.03 -0.95
N GLY A 122 32.02 -25.35 -0.26
CA GLY A 122 33.30 -24.96 -0.87
C GLY A 122 33.08 -24.01 -2.06
N VAL A 123 33.63 -24.35 -3.21
CA VAL A 123 33.49 -23.59 -4.46
C VAL A 123 32.32 -24.09 -5.34
N THR A 124 31.73 -25.23 -4.99
CA THR A 124 30.70 -25.89 -5.78
C THR A 124 29.31 -25.46 -5.39
N THR A 125 28.44 -25.23 -6.39
CA THR A 125 27.01 -24.94 -6.20
C THR A 125 26.19 -26.18 -6.57
N TYR A 126 25.28 -26.57 -5.70
CA TYR A 126 24.35 -27.68 -5.86
C TYR A 126 22.93 -27.12 -6.00
N ALA A 127 22.23 -27.50 -7.06
CA ALA A 127 20.87 -27.00 -7.34
C ALA A 127 19.82 -27.55 -6.37
N THR A 128 20.09 -28.69 -5.74
CA THR A 128 19.15 -29.36 -4.84
C THR A 128 19.82 -29.81 -3.55
N LEU A 129 19.00 -29.94 -2.51
CA LEU A 129 19.44 -30.47 -1.22
C LEU A 129 19.92 -31.92 -1.34
N VAL A 130 19.31 -32.70 -2.23
CA VAL A 130 19.73 -34.10 -2.52
C VAL A 130 21.17 -34.12 -3.08
N ALA A 131 21.48 -33.27 -4.07
CA ALA A 131 22.82 -33.19 -4.66
C ALA A 131 23.87 -32.71 -3.61
N LEU A 132 23.51 -31.74 -2.76
CA LEU A 132 24.34 -31.32 -1.62
C LEU A 132 24.61 -32.51 -0.68
N ASN A 133 23.58 -33.21 -0.26
CA ASN A 133 23.70 -34.36 0.66
C ASN A 133 24.49 -35.51 0.08
N THR A 134 24.47 -35.71 -1.22
CA THR A 134 25.34 -36.68 -1.91
C THR A 134 26.82 -36.28 -1.78
N ALA A 135 27.14 -34.99 -1.99
CA ALA A 135 28.49 -34.50 -1.79
C ALA A 135 28.95 -34.57 -0.32
N LEU A 136 28.09 -34.24 0.60
CA LEU A 136 28.37 -34.28 2.04
C LEU A 136 28.54 -35.71 2.57
N SER A 137 28.04 -36.74 1.89
CA SER A 137 28.21 -38.12 2.32
C SER A 137 29.66 -38.57 2.37
N SER A 138 30.51 -37.99 1.51
CA SER A 138 31.97 -38.24 1.47
C SER A 138 32.79 -37.15 2.15
N ALA A 139 32.14 -36.08 2.70
CA ALA A 139 32.84 -35.02 3.42
C ALA A 139 33.13 -35.46 4.86
N ALA A 140 34.33 -35.97 5.08
CA ALA A 140 34.80 -36.37 6.39
C ALA A 140 35.15 -35.10 7.23
N ILE A 141 34.32 -34.80 8.26
CA ILE A 141 34.56 -33.72 9.18
C ILE A 141 35.27 -34.29 10.40
N ALA A 142 36.53 -33.90 10.62
CA ALA A 142 37.29 -34.33 11.80
C ALA A 142 36.67 -33.83 13.10
N GLN A 143 37.02 -34.45 14.22
CA GLN A 143 36.69 -33.98 15.55
C GLN A 143 37.10 -32.49 15.71
N GLY A 144 36.19 -31.62 16.14
CA GLY A 144 36.41 -30.19 16.26
C GLY A 144 36.45 -29.42 14.94
N GLY A 145 36.31 -30.11 13.79
CA GLY A 145 36.24 -29.49 12.47
C GLY A 145 34.85 -28.94 12.13
N SER A 146 34.78 -28.11 11.10
CA SER A 146 33.53 -27.54 10.62
C SER A 146 33.51 -27.39 9.11
N ILE A 147 32.30 -27.30 8.57
CA ILE A 147 32.04 -26.93 7.17
C ILE A 147 31.08 -25.75 7.12
N VAL A 148 31.14 -24.99 6.02
CA VAL A 148 30.25 -23.86 5.77
C VAL A 148 29.33 -24.16 4.61
N ILE A 149 28.03 -23.99 4.83
CA ILE A 149 27.00 -24.08 3.80
C ILE A 149 26.43 -22.69 3.57
N LYS A 150 26.49 -22.23 2.31
CA LYS A 150 25.83 -21.01 1.87
C LYS A 150 24.56 -21.38 1.12
N VAL A 151 23.42 -20.93 1.59
CA VAL A 151 22.12 -21.12 0.94
C VAL A 151 21.85 -19.92 0.04
N VAL A 152 21.52 -20.19 -1.22
CA VAL A 152 21.16 -19.17 -2.22
C VAL A 152 19.64 -19.16 -2.37
N PHE A 153 19.04 -17.98 -2.32
CA PHE A 153 17.59 -17.84 -2.39
C PHE A 153 17.18 -16.60 -3.19
N ASN A 154 15.95 -16.62 -3.69
CA ASN A 154 15.26 -15.47 -4.27
C ASN A 154 14.14 -15.05 -3.35
N VAL A 155 13.80 -13.76 -3.35
CA VAL A 155 12.60 -13.21 -2.69
C VAL A 155 11.54 -12.94 -3.76
N ALA A 156 10.32 -13.38 -3.51
CA ALA A 156 9.20 -13.15 -4.41
C ALA A 156 8.78 -11.66 -4.43
N SER A 157 8.13 -11.24 -5.52
CA SER A 157 7.51 -9.92 -5.63
C SER A 157 6.36 -9.76 -4.64
N GLY A 158 6.11 -8.53 -4.17
CA GLY A 158 4.99 -8.22 -3.28
C GLY A 158 5.15 -8.74 -1.85
N LYS A 159 6.37 -8.98 -1.38
CA LYS A 159 6.67 -9.54 -0.05
C LYS A 159 7.38 -8.56 0.90
N GLY A 160 7.39 -7.27 0.57
CA GLY A 160 7.92 -6.25 1.47
C GLY A 160 7.28 -6.33 2.86
N GLY A 161 8.10 -6.39 3.91
CA GLY A 161 7.67 -6.51 5.31
C GLY A 161 7.17 -7.89 5.76
N VAL A 162 7.07 -8.89 4.88
CA VAL A 162 6.60 -10.23 5.23
C VAL A 162 7.74 -11.07 5.75
N THR A 163 7.75 -11.33 7.05
CA THR A 163 8.80 -12.14 7.70
C THR A 163 8.64 -13.63 7.42
N THR A 164 9.74 -14.29 7.09
CA THR A 164 9.86 -15.76 7.05
C THR A 164 11.11 -16.23 7.76
N VAL A 165 11.11 -17.46 8.28
CA VAL A 165 12.26 -18.08 8.93
C VAL A 165 12.69 -19.28 8.11
N TYR A 166 13.95 -19.29 7.74
CA TYR A 166 14.61 -20.45 7.16
C TYR A 166 15.40 -21.18 8.25
N THR A 167 15.15 -22.47 8.44
CA THR A 167 15.81 -23.33 9.43
C THR A 167 16.64 -24.38 8.71
N LEU A 168 17.94 -24.45 9.00
CA LEU A 168 18.81 -25.52 8.53
C LEU A 168 19.09 -26.49 9.68
N THR A 169 18.82 -27.77 9.45
CA THR A 169 19.09 -28.87 10.39
C THR A 169 20.21 -29.73 9.84
N SER A 170 21.19 -30.02 10.66
CA SER A 170 22.28 -30.96 10.36
C SER A 170 22.20 -32.17 11.26
N THR A 171 22.32 -33.36 10.70
CA THR A 171 22.21 -34.66 11.38
C THR A 171 23.45 -35.50 11.13
N SER A 172 24.02 -36.11 12.18
CA SER A 172 25.10 -37.08 12.08
C SER A 172 24.69 -38.28 11.23
N ARG A 173 25.52 -38.69 10.27
CA ARG A 173 25.26 -39.92 9.49
C ARG A 173 25.56 -41.18 10.28
N ARG A 174 26.50 -41.13 11.20
CA ARG A 174 26.86 -42.30 12.06
C ARG A 174 25.87 -42.50 13.19
N THR A 175 25.23 -41.43 13.68
CA THR A 175 24.21 -41.51 14.74
C THR A 175 23.03 -40.58 14.38
N PRO A 176 22.06 -41.03 13.57
CA PRO A 176 20.96 -40.19 13.06
C PRO A 176 20.06 -39.57 14.15
N ALA A 177 20.12 -40.06 15.39
CA ALA A 177 19.44 -39.44 16.52
C ALA A 177 20.12 -38.13 17.00
N THR A 178 21.35 -37.84 16.53
CA THR A 178 22.09 -36.65 16.92
C THR A 178 22.00 -35.60 15.83
N SER A 179 21.31 -34.51 16.12
CA SER A 179 21.12 -33.38 15.20
C SER A 179 21.19 -32.05 15.93
N ALA A 180 21.42 -30.98 15.17
CA ALA A 180 21.30 -29.61 15.61
C ALA A 180 20.73 -28.75 14.48
N ASN A 181 20.14 -27.62 14.82
CA ASN A 181 19.62 -26.65 13.83
C ASN A 181 19.98 -25.21 14.21
N ALA A 182 19.89 -24.33 13.21
CA ALA A 182 19.91 -22.90 13.40
C ALA A 182 19.02 -22.26 12.33
N SER A 183 18.57 -21.03 12.65
CA SER A 183 17.62 -20.32 11.80
C SER A 183 18.14 -18.95 11.37
N SER A 184 17.73 -18.53 10.16
CA SER A 184 17.86 -17.17 9.66
C SER A 184 16.48 -16.58 9.44
N THR A 185 16.27 -15.35 9.93
CA THR A 185 15.01 -14.61 9.77
C THR A 185 15.14 -13.62 8.62
N ILE A 186 14.32 -13.76 7.61
CA ILE A 186 14.30 -12.88 6.43
C ILE A 186 13.04 -12.02 6.47
N THR A 187 13.22 -10.69 6.53
CA THR A 187 12.15 -9.70 6.39
C THR A 187 12.52 -8.78 5.25
N PRO A 188 11.95 -8.99 4.04
CA PRO A 188 12.25 -8.14 2.89
C PRO A 188 11.89 -6.67 3.16
N ILE A 189 12.73 -5.76 2.68
CA ILE A 189 12.56 -4.32 2.89
C ILE A 189 11.23 -3.87 2.29
N THR A 190 10.42 -3.12 3.07
CA THR A 190 9.17 -2.53 2.59
C THR A 190 9.47 -1.24 1.84
N LEU A 191 8.96 -1.14 0.61
CA LEU A 191 8.91 0.09 -0.18
C LEU A 191 7.45 0.49 -0.31
N TYR A 192 7.15 1.75 -0.03
CA TYR A 192 5.81 2.32 -0.12
C TYR A 192 5.67 3.12 -1.40
N GLY A 193 4.48 3.08 -2.01
CA GLY A 193 4.16 3.85 -3.20
C GLY A 193 2.66 3.89 -3.42
N VAL A 194 2.15 5.01 -3.92
CA VAL A 194 0.75 5.18 -4.28
C VAL A 194 0.66 5.97 -5.57
N ALA A 195 -0.33 5.68 -6.39
CA ALA A 195 -0.73 6.51 -7.52
C ALA A 195 -2.25 6.69 -7.49
N VAL A 196 -2.71 7.92 -7.76
CA VAL A 196 -4.12 8.28 -7.87
C VAL A 196 -4.35 8.92 -9.23
N THR A 197 -5.21 8.33 -10.04
CA THR A 197 -5.51 8.83 -11.38
C THR A 197 -7.02 9.05 -11.58
N PRO A 198 -7.43 9.94 -12.50
CA PRO A 198 -6.62 10.77 -13.40
C PRO A 198 -5.93 11.93 -12.69
N ASP A 199 -4.78 12.35 -13.26
CA ASP A 199 -3.97 13.50 -12.82
C ASP A 199 -4.40 14.81 -13.50
N GLY A 200 -5.67 14.92 -13.88
CA GLY A 200 -6.24 16.05 -14.58
C GLY A 200 -6.63 15.76 -16.03
N GLY A 201 -6.95 16.84 -16.78
CA GLY A 201 -7.43 16.73 -18.15
C GLY A 201 -8.87 16.25 -18.30
N GLN A 202 -9.57 16.01 -17.21
CA GLN A 202 -10.97 15.61 -17.16
C GLN A 202 -11.83 16.86 -16.88
N ASN A 203 -12.24 17.59 -17.92
CA ASN A 203 -13.18 18.69 -17.75
C ASN A 203 -14.62 18.17 -17.86
N VAL A 204 -15.28 18.07 -16.71
CA VAL A 204 -16.64 17.55 -16.60
C VAL A 204 -17.63 18.72 -16.50
N GLN A 205 -18.61 18.75 -17.40
CA GLN A 205 -19.68 19.74 -17.37
C GLN A 205 -20.91 19.19 -16.64
N ARG A 206 -21.45 19.95 -15.68
CA ARG A 206 -22.64 19.56 -14.90
C ARG A 206 -23.59 20.73 -14.73
N LEU A 207 -24.89 20.41 -14.76
CA LEU A 207 -25.94 21.28 -14.21
C LEU A 207 -25.84 21.33 -12.67
N PRO A 208 -26.34 22.37 -12.01
CA PRO A 208 -26.61 22.33 -10.58
C PRO A 208 -27.49 21.12 -10.23
N GLY A 209 -27.10 20.36 -9.19
CA GLY A 209 -27.84 19.14 -8.85
C GLY A 209 -27.08 18.27 -7.83
N ASN A 210 -27.71 17.18 -7.44
CA ASN A 210 -27.21 16.29 -6.40
C ASN A 210 -26.89 14.89 -6.95
N GLY A 211 -26.00 14.16 -6.26
CA GLY A 211 -25.74 12.77 -6.50
C GLY A 211 -24.88 12.47 -7.74
N TYR A 212 -24.12 13.43 -8.22
CA TYR A 212 -23.12 13.16 -9.25
C TYR A 212 -22.00 12.31 -8.70
N SER A 213 -21.35 11.55 -9.56
CA SER A 213 -20.20 10.75 -9.17
C SER A 213 -19.04 10.93 -10.15
N PHE A 214 -17.82 10.75 -9.62
CA PHE A 214 -16.60 10.63 -10.38
C PHE A 214 -15.77 9.48 -9.84
N THR A 215 -15.07 8.76 -10.72
CA THR A 215 -14.27 7.59 -10.34
C THR A 215 -12.79 7.89 -10.53
N PHE A 216 -12.05 7.75 -9.45
CA PHE A 216 -10.59 7.73 -9.43
C PHE A 216 -10.10 6.28 -9.35
N ALA A 217 -8.91 6.00 -9.87
CA ALA A 217 -8.20 4.76 -9.61
C ALA A 217 -7.07 5.02 -8.63
N VAL A 218 -7.01 4.23 -7.56
CA VAL A 218 -5.91 4.26 -6.57
C VAL A 218 -5.12 2.97 -6.71
N GLN A 219 -3.80 3.07 -6.91
CA GLN A 219 -2.90 1.94 -7.07
C GLN A 219 -1.82 1.95 -5.99
N ASN A 220 -1.57 0.78 -5.42
CA ASN A 220 -0.41 0.54 -4.56
C ASN A 220 0.82 0.26 -5.42
N ASN A 221 1.73 1.22 -5.55
CA ASN A 221 3.00 1.09 -6.27
C ASN A 221 4.13 0.57 -5.36
N GLY A 222 3.82 0.23 -4.11
CA GLY A 222 4.75 -0.38 -3.17
C GLY A 222 4.98 -1.87 -3.44
N ASN A 223 5.91 -2.46 -2.71
CA ASN A 223 6.27 -3.86 -2.81
C ASN A 223 5.68 -4.76 -1.70
N GLY A 224 4.79 -4.21 -0.89
CA GLY A 224 4.06 -4.91 0.19
C GLY A 224 2.61 -4.45 0.27
N ASN A 225 1.81 -5.13 1.10
CA ASN A 225 0.46 -4.66 1.42
C ASN A 225 0.52 -3.33 2.17
N ASP A 226 -0.40 -2.40 1.84
CA ASP A 226 -0.53 -1.13 2.54
C ASP A 226 -1.99 -0.73 2.68
N ASN A 227 -2.26 0.14 3.64
CA ASN A 227 -3.53 0.83 3.79
C ASN A 227 -3.37 2.26 3.29
N PHE A 228 -4.41 2.79 2.64
CA PHE A 228 -4.40 4.17 2.13
C PHE A 228 -5.54 4.96 2.75
N ASP A 229 -5.20 6.11 3.34
CA ASP A 229 -6.16 7.14 3.69
C ASP A 229 -6.52 7.91 2.42
N LEU A 230 -7.80 7.96 2.10
CA LEU A 230 -8.37 8.67 0.97
C LEU A 230 -9.07 9.91 1.50
N ILE A 231 -8.76 11.09 0.95
CA ILE A 231 -9.36 12.36 1.36
C ILE A 231 -9.75 13.11 0.09
N ALA A 232 -11.05 13.30 -0.10
CA ALA A 232 -11.58 14.12 -1.19
C ALA A 232 -11.68 15.56 -0.74
N THR A 233 -11.30 16.49 -1.60
CA THR A 233 -11.39 17.93 -1.34
C THR A 233 -11.85 18.67 -2.58
N SER A 234 -12.42 19.85 -2.35
CA SER A 234 -12.78 20.83 -3.37
C SER A 234 -12.31 22.19 -2.87
N PRO A 235 -11.06 22.60 -3.19
CA PRO A 235 -10.44 23.79 -2.59
C PRO A 235 -10.91 25.11 -3.20
N GLY A 236 -11.72 25.07 -4.24
CA GLY A 236 -12.25 26.24 -4.91
C GLY A 236 -13.39 26.93 -4.14
N SER A 237 -14.19 27.70 -4.84
CA SER A 237 -15.46 28.24 -4.34
C SER A 237 -16.42 27.06 -4.09
N PRO A 238 -17.44 27.16 -3.22
CA PRO A 238 -18.32 26.05 -2.86
C PRO A 238 -19.23 25.62 -4.03
N VAL A 239 -18.64 25.25 -5.16
CA VAL A 239 -19.34 24.69 -6.32
C VAL A 239 -19.60 23.21 -6.09
N ILE A 240 -18.60 22.49 -5.58
CA ILE A 240 -18.68 21.06 -5.25
C ILE A 240 -18.87 20.88 -3.76
N THR A 241 -19.82 20.04 -3.37
CA THR A 241 -19.99 19.54 -1.99
C THR A 241 -19.84 18.03 -2.02
N ILE A 242 -18.85 17.49 -1.33
CA ILE A 242 -18.59 16.05 -1.27
C ILE A 242 -19.65 15.40 -0.38
N VAL A 243 -20.18 14.26 -0.82
CA VAL A 243 -21.22 13.48 -0.12
C VAL A 243 -20.63 12.18 0.44
N SER A 244 -19.85 11.47 -0.36
CA SER A 244 -19.22 10.22 0.09
C SER A 244 -17.96 9.90 -0.72
N VAL A 245 -17.06 9.13 -0.10
CA VAL A 245 -15.87 8.56 -0.73
C VAL A 245 -15.94 7.04 -0.59
N ASN A 246 -15.90 6.32 -1.71
CA ASN A 246 -15.95 4.85 -1.76
C ASN A 246 -17.14 4.25 -0.95
N GLY A 247 -18.30 4.93 -0.98
CA GLY A 247 -19.51 4.54 -0.26
C GLY A 247 -19.54 4.93 1.23
N VAL A 248 -18.47 5.52 1.76
CA VAL A 248 -18.41 6.05 3.12
C VAL A 248 -18.88 7.50 3.12
N ALA A 249 -19.86 7.85 3.94
CA ALA A 249 -20.38 9.20 4.05
C ALA A 249 -19.29 10.17 4.57
N GLY A 250 -19.26 11.37 3.98
CA GLY A 250 -18.25 12.37 4.27
C GLY A 250 -17.17 12.45 3.19
N ASP A 251 -16.06 13.07 3.52
CA ASP A 251 -14.97 13.42 2.61
C ASP A 251 -13.79 12.43 2.62
N SER A 252 -13.85 11.38 3.44
CA SER A 252 -12.73 10.48 3.64
C SER A 252 -13.15 9.02 3.71
N ALA A 253 -12.21 8.12 3.36
CA ALA A 253 -12.33 6.68 3.47
C ALA A 253 -10.94 6.06 3.66
N ARG A 254 -10.89 4.78 4.05
CA ARG A 254 -9.66 3.98 4.08
C ARG A 254 -9.86 2.71 3.27
N ILE A 255 -8.83 2.34 2.50
CA ILE A 255 -8.78 1.09 1.74
C ILE A 255 -7.50 0.32 2.06
N SER A 256 -7.49 -0.99 1.77
CA SER A 256 -6.30 -1.84 1.86
C SER A 256 -6.01 -2.43 0.49
N LEU A 257 -4.77 -2.29 0.00
CA LEU A 257 -4.35 -2.82 -1.29
C LEU A 257 -3.10 -3.68 -1.14
N ALA A 258 -3.12 -4.84 -1.78
CA ALA A 258 -1.90 -5.63 -1.96
C ALA A 258 -0.90 -4.89 -2.87
N ALA A 259 0.36 -5.32 -2.85
CA ALA A 259 1.38 -4.81 -3.76
C ALA A 259 0.90 -4.87 -5.22
N ALA A 260 1.11 -3.80 -5.97
CA ALA A 260 0.71 -3.61 -7.36
C ALA A 260 -0.81 -3.67 -7.64
N ALA A 261 -1.66 -3.85 -6.62
CA ALA A 261 -3.10 -3.84 -6.79
C ALA A 261 -3.65 -2.42 -6.96
N SER A 262 -4.78 -2.31 -7.68
CA SER A 262 -5.51 -1.06 -7.83
C SER A 262 -6.99 -1.25 -7.50
N GLN A 263 -7.65 -0.15 -7.11
CA GLN A 263 -9.08 -0.10 -6.83
C GLN A 263 -9.67 1.18 -7.37
N ASN A 264 -10.86 1.07 -7.98
CA ASN A 264 -11.67 2.21 -8.38
C ASN A 264 -12.37 2.80 -7.15
N ILE A 265 -12.21 4.10 -6.96
CA ILE A 265 -12.79 4.87 -5.85
C ILE A 265 -13.82 5.82 -6.41
N VAL A 266 -15.07 5.63 -6.02
CA VAL A 266 -16.18 6.50 -6.43
C VAL A 266 -16.32 7.62 -5.40
N VAL A 267 -16.21 8.87 -5.85
CA VAL A 267 -16.55 10.05 -5.06
C VAL A 267 -17.91 10.57 -5.51
N VAL A 268 -18.86 10.64 -4.59
CA VAL A 268 -20.19 11.21 -4.84
C VAL A 268 -20.19 12.66 -4.35
N TYR A 269 -20.74 13.55 -5.18
CA TYR A 269 -20.76 14.98 -4.91
C TYR A 269 -22.03 15.67 -5.42
N ASN A 270 -22.31 16.84 -4.88
CA ASN A 270 -23.36 17.76 -5.34
C ASN A 270 -22.73 18.97 -6.02
N VAL A 271 -23.46 19.56 -6.97
CA VAL A 271 -23.07 20.79 -7.67
C VAL A 271 -24.02 21.91 -7.26
N ALA A 272 -23.47 22.98 -6.69
CA ALA A 272 -24.24 24.11 -6.22
C ALA A 272 -24.89 24.91 -7.36
N ASN A 273 -25.99 25.61 -7.07
CA ASN A 273 -26.68 26.49 -8.01
C ASN A 273 -25.99 27.87 -8.11
N VAL A 274 -24.80 27.88 -8.69
CA VAL A 274 -23.98 29.07 -8.95
C VAL A 274 -24.10 29.54 -10.41
N ALA A 275 -23.40 30.60 -10.80
CA ALA A 275 -23.41 31.11 -12.19
C ALA A 275 -22.91 30.05 -13.18
N GLY A 276 -23.48 30.04 -14.39
CA GLY A 276 -22.94 29.25 -15.50
C GLY A 276 -21.53 29.73 -15.84
N GLY A 277 -20.63 28.80 -16.14
CA GLY A 277 -19.21 29.06 -16.32
C GLY A 277 -18.38 29.04 -15.06
N SER A 278 -18.98 28.92 -13.86
CA SER A 278 -18.21 28.71 -12.62
C SER A 278 -17.49 27.36 -12.67
N THR A 279 -16.24 27.35 -12.21
CA THR A 279 -15.37 26.15 -12.19
C THR A 279 -15.00 25.77 -10.77
N ASP A 280 -14.70 24.50 -10.58
CA ASP A 280 -14.13 23.96 -9.35
C ASP A 280 -13.33 22.69 -9.68
N THR A 281 -12.47 22.25 -8.77
CA THR A 281 -11.67 21.03 -8.94
C THR A 281 -11.98 20.05 -7.82
N LEU A 282 -12.42 18.86 -8.17
CA LEU A 282 -12.52 17.74 -7.24
C LEU A 282 -11.17 17.01 -7.20
N THR A 283 -10.55 16.97 -6.04
CA THR A 283 -9.27 16.29 -5.79
C THR A 283 -9.47 15.09 -4.88
N LEU A 284 -8.83 13.97 -5.18
CA LEU A 284 -8.71 12.83 -4.28
C LEU A 284 -7.24 12.64 -3.91
N LEU A 285 -6.90 12.84 -2.64
CA LEU A 285 -5.61 12.48 -2.06
C LEU A 285 -5.64 11.01 -1.65
N GLY A 286 -4.64 10.25 -2.07
CA GLY A 286 -4.30 8.92 -1.55
C GLY A 286 -3.00 8.99 -0.76
N ARG A 287 -3.02 8.60 0.51
CA ARG A 287 -1.86 8.66 1.41
C ARG A 287 -1.60 7.31 2.05
N SER A 288 -0.37 6.81 1.93
CA SER A 288 0.09 5.60 2.62
C SER A 288 -0.04 5.75 4.13
N VAL A 289 -0.58 4.73 4.80
CA VAL A 289 -0.62 4.66 6.27
C VAL A 289 0.72 4.18 6.82
N GLY A 290 1.40 3.27 6.10
CA GLY A 290 2.71 2.76 6.50
C GLY A 290 3.81 3.81 6.40
N GLN A 291 3.70 4.76 5.45
CA GLN A 291 4.63 5.88 5.29
C GLN A 291 3.87 7.13 4.85
N PRO A 292 3.35 7.96 5.77
CA PRO A 292 2.49 9.11 5.45
C PRO A 292 3.11 10.19 4.56
N ALA A 293 4.43 10.24 4.42
CA ALA A 293 5.11 11.10 3.46
C ALA A 293 4.91 10.64 2.00
N THR A 294 4.55 9.37 1.79
CA THR A 294 4.22 8.80 0.48
C THR A 294 2.73 9.04 0.22
N ASN A 295 2.45 9.95 -0.70
CA ASN A 295 1.10 10.32 -1.11
C ASN A 295 1.09 10.73 -2.58
N ASP A 296 -0.11 10.73 -3.15
CA ASP A 296 -0.37 11.20 -4.51
C ASP A 296 -1.81 11.74 -4.61
N GLN A 297 -2.08 12.56 -5.63
CA GLN A 297 -3.37 13.21 -5.85
C GLN A 297 -3.84 13.04 -7.28
N GLY A 298 -5.10 12.62 -7.43
CA GLY A 298 -5.81 12.72 -8.69
C GLY A 298 -6.83 13.85 -8.66
N PHE A 299 -7.17 14.42 -9.81
CA PHE A 299 -8.15 15.50 -9.87
C PHE A 299 -8.97 15.52 -11.15
N MET A 300 -10.16 16.13 -11.04
CA MET A 300 -11.13 16.36 -12.10
C MET A 300 -11.61 17.80 -12.02
N ASP A 301 -11.52 18.52 -13.14
CA ASP A 301 -12.05 19.87 -13.25
C ASP A 301 -13.54 19.81 -13.60
N LEU A 302 -14.33 20.67 -12.98
CA LEU A 302 -15.77 20.80 -13.19
C LEU A 302 -16.10 22.21 -13.67
N THR A 303 -16.94 22.29 -14.68
CA THR A 303 -17.55 23.54 -15.12
C THR A 303 -19.07 23.44 -14.97
N VAL A 304 -19.66 24.41 -14.27
CA VAL A 304 -21.11 24.52 -14.14
C VAL A 304 -21.70 25.04 -15.44
N ILE A 305 -22.64 24.33 -16.02
CA ILE A 305 -23.40 24.75 -17.19
C ILE A 305 -24.84 25.07 -16.78
N LYS A 306 -25.38 26.20 -17.31
CA LYS A 306 -26.76 26.63 -17.04
C LYS A 306 -27.35 27.27 -18.28
N PRO A 307 -28.70 27.29 -18.45
CA PRO A 307 -29.36 28.20 -19.35
C PRO A 307 -29.17 29.63 -18.84
N ASN A 308 -29.08 30.58 -19.75
CA ASN A 308 -29.01 32.00 -19.44
C ASN A 308 -29.95 32.78 -20.37
N LEU A 309 -31.15 33.06 -19.89
CA LEU A 309 -32.15 33.74 -20.69
C LEU A 309 -32.05 35.26 -20.59
N THR A 310 -32.15 35.89 -21.72
CA THR A 310 -32.40 37.34 -21.85
C THR A 310 -33.71 37.57 -22.59
N LEU A 311 -34.43 38.63 -22.21
CA LEU A 311 -35.66 39.05 -22.88
C LEU A 311 -35.48 40.48 -23.43
N ALA A 312 -35.64 40.61 -24.72
CA ALA A 312 -35.74 41.93 -25.39
C ALA A 312 -37.20 42.18 -25.80
N LYS A 313 -37.72 43.37 -25.52
CA LYS A 313 -39.03 43.87 -25.98
C LYS A 313 -38.83 45.13 -26.84
N ALA A 314 -39.39 45.11 -28.03
CA ALA A 314 -39.31 46.25 -28.96
C ALA A 314 -40.67 46.55 -29.58
N ALA A 315 -40.90 47.79 -29.97
CA ALA A 315 -42.12 48.21 -30.64
C ALA A 315 -41.84 48.53 -32.14
N TYR A 316 -42.75 48.03 -32.98
CA TYR A 316 -42.71 48.22 -34.43
C TYR A 316 -44.03 48.77 -34.93
N LEU A 317 -44.03 49.48 -36.09
CA LEU A 317 -45.27 49.75 -36.81
C LEU A 317 -45.96 48.44 -37.23
N ASP A 318 -47.20 48.51 -37.74
CA ASP A 318 -47.96 47.32 -38.10
C ASP A 318 -47.35 46.51 -39.27
N ASP A 319 -46.39 47.08 -39.99
CA ASP A 319 -45.59 46.33 -40.95
C ASP A 319 -44.65 45.28 -40.32
N GLY A 320 -44.44 45.37 -39.03
CA GLY A 320 -43.53 44.48 -38.26
C GLY A 320 -42.07 44.66 -38.55
N VAL A 321 -41.65 45.69 -39.26
CA VAL A 321 -40.26 45.93 -39.68
C VAL A 321 -39.75 47.32 -39.23
N THR A 322 -40.58 48.34 -39.35
CA THR A 322 -40.23 49.72 -39.03
C THR A 322 -40.30 49.96 -37.51
N PRO A 323 -39.19 50.24 -36.82
CA PRO A 323 -39.24 50.53 -35.38
C PRO A 323 -40.07 51.78 -35.10
N VAL A 324 -40.86 51.74 -34.00
CA VAL A 324 -41.54 52.91 -33.50
C VAL A 324 -40.54 53.84 -32.84
N ALA A 325 -40.18 54.92 -33.50
CA ALA A 325 -39.23 55.89 -33.03
C ALA A 325 -39.87 56.94 -32.10
N SER A 326 -41.02 57.48 -32.47
CA SER A 326 -41.85 58.42 -31.68
C SER A 326 -43.15 58.74 -32.44
N GLY A 327 -44.15 59.31 -31.74
CA GLY A 327 -45.29 59.93 -32.38
C GLY A 327 -46.38 58.98 -32.88
N VAL A 328 -46.67 57.89 -32.15
CA VAL A 328 -47.89 57.05 -32.39
C VAL A 328 -49.13 57.82 -31.98
N VAL A 329 -50.23 57.67 -32.72
CA VAL A 329 -51.51 58.37 -32.51
C VAL A 329 -52.62 57.40 -32.07
N PRO A 330 -53.64 57.86 -31.38
CA PRO A 330 -54.80 57.08 -31.04
C PRO A 330 -55.40 56.38 -32.28
N GLY A 331 -55.77 55.12 -32.13
CA GLY A 331 -56.26 54.25 -33.23
C GLY A 331 -55.18 53.58 -34.07
N GLN A 332 -53.95 53.95 -33.96
CA GLN A 332 -52.85 53.33 -34.67
C GLN A 332 -52.54 51.95 -34.12
N ILE A 333 -52.30 50.96 -34.99
CA ILE A 333 -51.86 49.66 -34.62
C ILE A 333 -50.34 49.58 -34.63
N ILE A 334 -49.75 49.03 -33.55
CA ILE A 334 -48.35 48.76 -33.45
C ILE A 334 -48.14 47.29 -33.01
N ARG A 335 -46.92 46.81 -33.17
CA ARG A 335 -46.54 45.46 -32.74
C ARG A 335 -45.53 45.54 -31.61
N PHE A 336 -45.79 44.82 -30.52
CA PHE A 336 -44.77 44.51 -29.52
C PHE A 336 -44.11 43.19 -29.86
N ARG A 337 -42.82 43.19 -30.16
CA ARG A 337 -42.02 42.00 -30.40
C ARG A 337 -41.26 41.63 -29.12
N PHE A 338 -41.35 40.36 -28.69
CA PHE A 338 -40.66 39.79 -27.58
C PHE A 338 -39.67 38.77 -28.13
N THR A 339 -38.38 38.94 -27.83
CA THR A 339 -37.32 38.01 -28.22
C THR A 339 -36.67 37.44 -26.97
N VAL A 340 -36.80 36.12 -26.74
CA VAL A 340 -36.12 35.42 -25.70
C VAL A 340 -34.93 34.75 -26.30
N THR A 341 -33.75 35.00 -25.75
CA THR A 341 -32.49 34.42 -26.20
C THR A 341 -31.89 33.61 -25.06
N ASN A 342 -31.53 32.36 -25.31
CA ASN A 342 -30.79 31.53 -24.38
C ASN A 342 -29.27 31.62 -24.72
N GLY A 343 -28.54 32.52 -24.07
CA GLY A 343 -27.09 32.65 -24.21
C GLY A 343 -26.29 31.68 -23.35
N GLY A 344 -26.96 30.75 -22.64
CA GLY A 344 -26.32 29.76 -21.80
C GLY A 344 -25.83 28.54 -22.54
N ALA A 345 -25.06 27.70 -21.83
CA ALA A 345 -24.43 26.49 -22.39
C ALA A 345 -25.39 25.28 -22.45
N THR A 346 -26.59 25.38 -21.87
CA THR A 346 -27.59 24.29 -21.87
C THR A 346 -28.96 24.80 -22.27
N SER A 347 -29.84 23.89 -22.64
CA SER A 347 -31.22 24.19 -22.98
C SER A 347 -32.02 24.70 -21.79
N ALA A 348 -32.95 25.64 -22.04
CA ALA A 348 -33.93 26.11 -21.05
C ALA A 348 -35.28 25.42 -21.32
N SER A 349 -35.88 24.84 -20.28
CA SER A 349 -37.23 24.26 -20.33
C SER A 349 -38.25 25.17 -19.65
N THR A 350 -39.55 24.97 -19.94
CA THR A 350 -40.64 25.72 -19.32
C THR A 350 -40.49 27.23 -19.45
N VAL A 351 -40.02 27.70 -20.61
CA VAL A 351 -39.81 29.14 -20.84
C VAL A 351 -41.15 29.82 -20.97
N GLN A 352 -41.43 30.78 -20.11
CA GLN A 352 -42.64 31.57 -20.06
C GLN A 352 -42.32 33.06 -20.04
N VAL A 353 -43.03 33.84 -20.85
CA VAL A 353 -43.00 35.32 -20.79
C VAL A 353 -44.37 35.81 -20.32
N THR A 354 -44.36 36.71 -19.34
CA THR A 354 -45.56 37.41 -18.88
C THR A 354 -45.38 38.90 -19.13
N ASP A 355 -46.43 39.56 -19.62
CA ASP A 355 -46.46 41.01 -19.84
C ASP A 355 -47.79 41.58 -19.44
N ALA A 356 -47.79 42.71 -18.76
CA ALA A 356 -48.99 43.48 -18.45
C ALA A 356 -49.04 44.67 -19.42
N LEU A 357 -49.97 44.61 -20.39
CA LEU A 357 -50.16 45.68 -21.36
C LEU A 357 -50.64 46.94 -20.60
N PRO A 358 -50.08 48.10 -20.90
CA PRO A 358 -50.49 49.35 -20.24
C PRO A 358 -51.93 49.75 -20.72
N ALA A 359 -52.65 50.50 -19.87
CA ALA A 359 -54.00 50.91 -20.14
C ALA A 359 -54.17 51.78 -21.42
N GLN A 360 -53.08 52.33 -21.93
CA GLN A 360 -53.03 53.16 -23.17
C GLN A 360 -53.03 52.31 -24.45
N VAL A 361 -53.04 50.98 -24.35
CA VAL A 361 -53.12 50.10 -25.51
C VAL A 361 -54.21 49.03 -25.30
N THR A 362 -54.85 48.58 -26.39
CA THR A 362 -55.78 47.48 -26.39
C THR A 362 -55.21 46.36 -27.25
N TYR A 363 -55.22 45.11 -26.70
CA TYR A 363 -54.79 43.92 -27.44
C TYR A 363 -55.71 43.71 -28.68
N VAL A 364 -55.09 43.44 -29.82
CA VAL A 364 -55.85 43.19 -31.07
C VAL A 364 -55.70 41.71 -31.49
N SER A 365 -54.47 41.24 -31.61
CA SER A 365 -54.20 39.86 -31.99
C SER A 365 -52.73 39.48 -31.75
N THR A 366 -52.44 38.18 -31.77
CA THR A 366 -51.09 37.67 -31.86
C THR A 366 -50.73 37.55 -33.37
N SER A 367 -49.67 38.24 -33.82
CA SER A 367 -49.33 38.32 -35.23
C SER A 367 -48.23 37.34 -35.67
N SER A 368 -47.35 36.95 -34.78
CA SER A 368 -46.34 35.90 -35.03
C SER A 368 -46.08 35.19 -33.71
N SER A 369 -46.25 33.88 -33.71
CA SER A 369 -46.13 33.05 -32.48
C SER A 369 -45.64 31.65 -32.77
N THR A 370 -44.92 31.44 -33.88
CA THR A 370 -44.36 30.11 -34.16
C THR A 370 -43.52 29.62 -33.01
N GLY A 371 -43.92 28.45 -32.46
CA GLY A 371 -43.28 27.88 -31.27
C GLY A 371 -43.70 28.52 -29.94
N TRP A 372 -44.78 29.33 -29.94
CA TRP A 372 -45.36 29.91 -28.72
C TRP A 372 -46.85 29.66 -28.61
N THR A 373 -47.33 29.36 -27.44
CA THR A 373 -48.74 29.41 -27.08
C THR A 373 -48.98 30.68 -26.28
N VAL A 374 -49.69 31.63 -26.90
CA VAL A 374 -49.97 32.94 -26.29
C VAL A 374 -51.41 33.00 -25.84
N SER A 375 -51.64 33.39 -24.61
CA SER A 375 -52.94 33.66 -23.99
C SER A 375 -52.99 35.09 -23.47
N VAL A 376 -54.09 35.79 -23.74
CA VAL A 376 -54.30 37.17 -23.25
C VAL A 376 -55.65 37.22 -22.53
N VAL A 377 -55.61 37.60 -21.27
CA VAL A 377 -56.82 37.79 -20.41
C VAL A 377 -56.83 39.21 -19.88
N GLY A 378 -57.74 39.99 -20.39
CA GLY A 378 -57.73 41.47 -20.13
C GLY A 378 -56.48 42.08 -20.72
N GLN A 379 -55.65 42.70 -19.86
CA GLN A 379 -54.36 43.30 -20.24
C GLN A 379 -53.16 42.40 -19.89
N ASN A 380 -53.41 41.19 -19.37
CA ASN A 380 -52.32 40.27 -18.99
C ASN A 380 -52.04 39.27 -20.12
N VAL A 381 -50.81 39.27 -20.58
CA VAL A 381 -50.29 38.32 -21.57
C VAL A 381 -49.50 37.22 -20.88
N THR A 382 -49.72 35.98 -21.27
CA THR A 382 -48.93 34.84 -20.90
C THR A 382 -48.53 34.06 -22.16
N ALA A 383 -47.24 33.98 -22.45
CA ALA A 383 -46.71 33.25 -23.58
C ALA A 383 -45.82 32.11 -23.12
N ASN A 384 -46.17 30.89 -23.46
CA ASN A 384 -45.39 29.68 -23.15
C ASN A 384 -44.70 29.19 -24.41
N TYR A 385 -43.40 28.94 -24.35
CA TYR A 385 -42.65 28.37 -25.45
C TYR A 385 -43.01 26.89 -25.65
N THR A 386 -43.46 26.52 -26.79
CA THR A 386 -43.90 25.16 -27.17
C THR A 386 -43.09 24.60 -28.36
N GLY A 387 -42.18 25.40 -28.91
CA GLY A 387 -41.30 24.96 -30.01
C GLY A 387 -40.34 23.87 -29.56
N THR A 388 -39.96 22.97 -30.49
CA THR A 388 -38.99 21.91 -30.27
C THR A 388 -39.19 21.15 -28.94
N GLY A 389 -40.42 20.67 -28.68
CA GLY A 389 -40.75 19.96 -27.44
C GLY A 389 -40.76 20.85 -26.16
N GLY A 390 -40.92 22.17 -26.28
CA GLY A 390 -40.96 23.09 -25.14
C GLY A 390 -39.60 23.47 -24.59
N VAL A 391 -38.55 23.18 -25.34
CA VAL A 391 -37.15 23.41 -24.91
C VAL A 391 -36.45 24.42 -25.82
N LEU A 392 -36.00 25.55 -25.28
CA LEU A 392 -35.19 26.52 -25.98
C LEU A 392 -33.70 26.15 -25.87
N ALA A 393 -33.13 25.70 -26.98
CA ALA A 393 -31.77 25.19 -27.04
C ALA A 393 -30.74 26.24 -26.64
N ALA A 394 -29.54 25.80 -26.27
CA ALA A 394 -28.38 26.66 -26.07
C ALA A 394 -28.14 27.52 -27.32
N SER A 395 -27.78 28.78 -27.12
CA SER A 395 -27.55 29.79 -28.18
C SER A 395 -28.75 30.04 -29.13
N ALA A 396 -29.93 29.57 -28.83
CA ALA A 396 -31.15 29.78 -29.63
C ALA A 396 -31.94 30.99 -29.16
N SER A 397 -32.66 31.60 -30.11
CA SER A 397 -33.62 32.66 -29.83
C SER A 397 -35.03 32.25 -30.35
N ALA A 398 -36.05 32.71 -29.65
CA ALA A 398 -37.43 32.50 -30.05
C ALA A 398 -38.19 33.83 -29.86
N THR A 399 -39.08 34.09 -30.81
CA THR A 399 -39.77 35.39 -30.89
C THR A 399 -41.25 35.17 -31.01
N PHE A 400 -42.06 36.06 -30.36
CA PHE A 400 -43.49 36.23 -30.66
C PHE A 400 -43.84 37.72 -30.71
N GLU A 401 -44.95 38.03 -31.37
CA GLU A 401 -45.43 39.40 -31.54
C GLU A 401 -46.90 39.53 -31.15
N LEU A 402 -47.24 40.68 -30.53
CA LEU A 402 -48.59 41.11 -30.25
C LEU A 402 -48.93 42.36 -31.04
N ARG A 403 -50.07 42.37 -31.68
CA ARG A 403 -50.65 43.61 -32.27
C ARG A 403 -51.54 44.27 -31.20
N VAL A 404 -51.29 45.53 -30.97
CA VAL A 404 -52.05 46.37 -30.03
C VAL A 404 -52.46 47.64 -30.72
N SER A 405 -53.66 48.16 -30.40
CA SER A 405 -54.13 49.47 -30.81
C SER A 405 -53.83 50.51 -29.73
N ILE A 406 -53.35 51.67 -30.12
CA ILE A 406 -53.21 52.85 -29.20
C ILE A 406 -54.59 53.37 -28.90
N ASN A 407 -54.94 53.56 -27.60
CA ASN A 407 -56.22 54.08 -27.10
C ASN A 407 -56.32 55.60 -27.30
#